data_a697b2d292a82907712499deb808ce7f
#
_entry.id   a697b2d292a82907712499deb808ce7f
#
_cell.length_a   1.000
_cell.length_b   1.000
_cell.length_c   1.000
_cell.angle_alpha   90.00
_cell.angle_beta   90.00
_cell.angle_gamma   90.00
#
_symmetry.space_group_name_H-M   'P 1'
#
loop_
_entity.id
_entity.type
_entity.pdbx_description
1 polymer ?
#
loop_
_entity_poly.entity_id
_entity_poly.type
_entity_poly.pdbx_seq_one_letter_code
_entity_poly.pdbx_strand_id
1 'polypeptide(L)'
;MTSVAFRRSALLLCTCLTLSGLPAVAQTTAQPAAQARPLGEGVVALVNDKLISSYDLKQRMLLLIITSGVQVTQQNYAAFQQQALRALIDEHLQLAEADHFKLNVSDEEIDEEIANMAQQSGLSKDQLLAELKRAGIEAQTLRDQIKAEIAWGQLVNGRFRPKARVGKDQVDAFMTKLTEDSQKPQYLVAEILIDPEVAGGQKEAEAGAQQLFDQIAQGVAPFQSVARQFSNAPSAANGGDAGWLVSGTIDPKIETVLKGMNPGQMTRPIVTDEGVYIYYLREKKEGKADAKVRLKQAAVPLTGGDSAMRALASFRAKYPTCDALNNEKGNGQVSVADLGFTALSDLKPEYASALQPLKVGQSTEPMKNTMNINVVYVCDKTAAGDDVPSREQVEQRLTQQKVAMLGRRYLRDIRDGATIESR
;
A
#
# COMPACT_ATOMS: atom_id res chain seq x y z
N MET A 1 -28.03 -71.53 7.79
CA MET A 1 -29.15 -72.04 8.59
C MET A 1 -29.99 -70.85 8.95
N THR A 2 -31.01 -70.78 8.43
CA THR A 2 -32.47 -70.75 8.38
C THR A 2 -32.96 -69.32 8.21
N SER A 3 -33.49 -68.89 7.08
CA SER A 3 -34.69 -69.29 6.31
C SER A 3 -36.02 -68.78 6.94
N VAL A 4 -36.78 -68.08 6.05
CA VAL A 4 -38.26 -68.14 5.93
C VAL A 4 -39.04 -67.11 6.77
N ALA A 5 -40.10 -66.41 6.36
CA ALA A 5 -40.95 -66.34 5.17
C ALA A 5 -41.88 -65.13 5.25
N PHE A 6 -42.24 -64.57 4.12
CA PHE A 6 -43.58 -64.38 3.57
C PHE A 6 -44.82 -64.25 4.49
N ARG A 7 -45.53 -63.10 4.35
CA ARG A 7 -47.00 -63.13 4.20
C ARG A 7 -47.56 -61.90 3.49
N ARG A 8 -48.20 -62.18 2.38
CA ARG A 8 -49.14 -61.31 1.63
C ARG A 8 -50.45 -61.22 2.39
N SER A 9 -51.15 -60.09 2.35
CA SER A 9 -52.65 -60.11 2.23
C SER A 9 -53.10 -58.71 1.74
N ALA A 10 -54.12 -58.81 0.89
CA ALA A 10 -54.64 -57.83 -0.03
C ALA A 10 -55.92 -57.10 0.51
N LEU A 11 -56.29 -56.08 -0.26
CA LEU A 11 -57.58 -55.46 -0.45
C LEU A 11 -58.24 -54.68 0.72
N LEU A 12 -58.51 -53.41 0.49
CA LEU A 12 -59.91 -52.93 0.14
C LEU A 12 -59.89 -51.44 -0.20
N LEU A 13 -60.60 -51.13 -1.28
CA LEU A 13 -61.02 -49.81 -1.79
C LEU A 13 -61.78 -49.01 -0.72
N CYS A 14 -61.49 -47.68 -0.62
CA CYS A 14 -62.51 -46.72 -0.30
C CYS A 14 -62.16 -45.35 -0.90
N THR A 15 -62.92 -44.95 -1.90
CA THR A 15 -62.94 -43.65 -2.57
C THR A 15 -63.49 -42.58 -1.62
N CYS A 16 -62.73 -41.54 -1.33
CA CYS A 16 -63.29 -40.25 -0.88
C CYS A 16 -62.55 -39.10 -1.57
N LEU A 17 -63.28 -38.46 -2.49
CA LEU A 17 -62.91 -37.16 -3.06
C LEU A 17 -62.96 -36.10 -1.95
N THR A 18 -61.83 -35.50 -1.64
CA THR A 18 -61.77 -34.17 -0.99
C THR A 18 -60.88 -33.30 -1.80
N LEU A 19 -61.38 -32.25 -2.42
CA LEU A 19 -60.67 -31.13 -2.96
C LEU A 19 -59.97 -30.42 -1.80
N SER A 20 -58.64 -30.46 -1.77
CA SER A 20 -57.85 -29.62 -0.89
C SER A 20 -56.81 -28.89 -1.77
N GLY A 21 -56.93 -27.56 -1.80
CA GLY A 21 -56.06 -26.69 -2.57
C GLY A 21 -54.59 -26.85 -2.15
N LEU A 22 -53.76 -27.09 -3.13
CA LEU A 22 -52.30 -27.09 -2.97
C LEU A 22 -51.82 -25.64 -2.96
N PRO A 23 -50.99 -25.23 -1.98
CA PRO A 23 -50.26 -23.97 -2.09
C PRO A 23 -49.20 -24.11 -3.21
N ALA A 24 -49.26 -23.19 -4.17
CA ALA A 24 -48.21 -23.04 -5.19
C ALA A 24 -46.88 -22.68 -4.50
N VAL A 25 -46.00 -23.66 -4.35
CA VAL A 25 -44.60 -23.43 -3.99
C VAL A 25 -43.96 -22.77 -5.22
N ALA A 26 -43.69 -21.47 -5.13
CA ALA A 26 -42.89 -20.77 -6.10
C ALA A 26 -41.50 -21.44 -6.09
N GLN A 27 -41.20 -22.25 -7.07
CA GLN A 27 -39.86 -22.71 -7.35
C GLN A 27 -39.07 -21.50 -7.81
N THR A 28 -38.29 -20.93 -6.89
CA THR A 28 -37.20 -20.03 -7.24
C THR A 28 -36.22 -20.87 -8.05
N THR A 29 -36.29 -20.73 -9.37
CA THR A 29 -35.23 -21.27 -10.25
C THR A 29 -33.94 -20.55 -9.89
N ALA A 30 -33.09 -21.22 -9.10
CA ALA A 30 -31.72 -20.81 -8.94
C ALA A 30 -31.13 -20.73 -10.36
N GLN A 31 -30.80 -19.51 -10.76
CA GLN A 31 -30.11 -19.25 -12.03
C GLN A 31 -28.79 -20.01 -11.96
N PRO A 32 -28.47 -20.95 -12.86
CA PRO A 32 -27.24 -21.68 -12.80
C PRO A 32 -26.10 -20.67 -12.89
N ALA A 33 -25.16 -20.71 -11.91
CA ALA A 33 -23.93 -19.96 -11.96
C ALA A 33 -23.31 -20.14 -13.35
N ALA A 34 -22.99 -19.02 -13.99
CA ALA A 34 -22.43 -19.03 -15.34
C ALA A 34 -21.15 -19.91 -15.31
N GLN A 35 -21.26 -21.09 -15.87
CA GLN A 35 -20.12 -21.98 -16.05
C GLN A 35 -19.12 -21.24 -16.93
N ALA A 36 -17.90 -21.03 -16.44
CA ALA A 36 -16.81 -20.49 -17.22
C ALA A 36 -16.62 -21.39 -18.47
N ARG A 37 -16.98 -20.85 -19.62
CA ARG A 37 -16.81 -21.55 -20.90
C ARG A 37 -15.32 -21.53 -21.25
N PRO A 38 -14.73 -22.65 -21.68
CA PRO A 38 -13.37 -22.65 -22.19
C PRO A 38 -13.30 -21.68 -23.38
N LEU A 39 -12.24 -20.88 -23.44
CA LEU A 39 -11.98 -19.93 -24.51
C LEU A 39 -11.81 -20.69 -25.82
N GLY A 40 -12.80 -20.58 -26.71
CA GLY A 40 -12.66 -21.03 -28.11
C GLY A 40 -11.69 -20.09 -28.86
N GLU A 41 -11.23 -20.50 -30.04
CA GLU A 41 -10.46 -19.62 -30.92
C GLU A 41 -11.36 -18.51 -31.45
N GLY A 42 -10.97 -17.25 -31.26
CA GLY A 42 -11.76 -16.10 -31.73
C GLY A 42 -11.31 -14.75 -31.15
N VAL A 43 -12.10 -13.75 -31.47
CA VAL A 43 -11.98 -12.39 -30.93
C VAL A 43 -12.77 -12.30 -29.65
N VAL A 44 -12.16 -11.86 -28.55
CA VAL A 44 -12.80 -11.67 -27.25
C VAL A 44 -13.18 -10.22 -26.95
N ALA A 45 -12.44 -9.28 -27.54
CA ALA A 45 -12.79 -7.86 -27.49
C ALA A 45 -12.24 -7.10 -28.70
N LEU A 46 -12.87 -5.95 -28.97
CA LEU A 46 -12.37 -4.92 -29.88
C LEU A 46 -12.19 -3.65 -29.04
N VAL A 47 -11.01 -3.05 -29.13
CA VAL A 47 -10.70 -1.77 -28.47
C VAL A 47 -10.36 -0.77 -29.55
N ASN A 48 -11.26 0.17 -29.85
CA ASN A 48 -11.23 0.97 -31.05
C ASN A 48 -11.04 0.07 -32.30
N ASP A 49 -9.90 0.16 -32.99
CA ASP A 49 -9.60 -0.63 -34.18
C ASP A 49 -8.69 -1.85 -33.90
N LYS A 50 -8.39 -2.16 -32.65
CA LYS A 50 -7.47 -3.25 -32.26
C LYS A 50 -8.23 -4.42 -31.68
N LEU A 51 -7.92 -5.61 -32.20
CA LEU A 51 -8.49 -6.87 -31.75
C LEU A 51 -7.73 -7.40 -30.54
N ILE A 52 -8.45 -7.97 -29.58
CA ILE A 52 -7.90 -8.82 -28.52
C ILE A 52 -8.39 -10.26 -28.82
N SER A 53 -7.47 -11.16 -29.05
CA SER A 53 -7.80 -12.57 -29.35
C SER A 53 -7.97 -13.40 -28.07
N SER A 54 -8.63 -14.55 -28.20
CA SER A 54 -8.70 -15.54 -27.12
C SER A 54 -7.34 -16.09 -26.74
N TYR A 55 -6.39 -16.09 -27.68
CA TYR A 55 -5.01 -16.46 -27.42
C TYR A 55 -4.30 -15.44 -26.52
N ASP A 56 -4.41 -14.13 -26.83
CA ASP A 56 -3.83 -13.06 -26.01
C ASP A 56 -4.40 -13.11 -24.59
N LEU A 57 -5.74 -13.29 -24.47
CA LEU A 57 -6.40 -13.43 -23.20
C LEU A 57 -5.87 -14.63 -22.40
N LYS A 58 -5.70 -15.79 -23.03
CA LYS A 58 -5.14 -16.99 -22.40
C LYS A 58 -3.71 -16.75 -21.92
N GLN A 59 -2.87 -16.18 -22.77
CA GLN A 59 -1.48 -15.87 -22.44
C GLN A 59 -1.38 -14.89 -21.26
N ARG A 60 -2.21 -13.85 -21.24
CA ARG A 60 -2.27 -12.88 -20.14
C ARG A 60 -2.80 -13.52 -18.86
N MET A 61 -3.80 -14.40 -18.94
CA MET A 61 -4.27 -15.16 -17.78
C MET A 61 -3.17 -16.02 -17.18
N LEU A 62 -2.43 -16.75 -18.00
CA LEU A 62 -1.31 -17.58 -17.54
C LEU A 62 -0.24 -16.75 -16.84
N LEU A 63 0.11 -15.58 -17.41
CA LEU A 63 1.07 -14.68 -16.81
C LEU A 63 0.57 -14.15 -15.45
N LEU A 64 -0.69 -13.72 -15.34
CA LEU A 64 -1.29 -13.29 -14.07
C LEU A 64 -1.30 -14.40 -13.01
N ILE A 65 -1.63 -15.64 -13.41
CA ILE A 65 -1.65 -16.79 -12.51
C ILE A 65 -0.26 -17.04 -11.90
N ILE A 66 0.77 -17.07 -12.75
CA ILE A 66 2.14 -17.33 -12.29
C ILE A 66 2.66 -16.21 -11.41
N THR A 67 2.46 -14.97 -11.81
CA THR A 67 2.95 -13.80 -11.04
C THR A 67 2.20 -13.59 -9.73
N SER A 68 0.92 -13.96 -9.66
CA SER A 68 0.13 -13.87 -8.42
C SER A 68 0.44 -14.97 -7.41
N GLY A 69 0.95 -16.11 -7.86
CA GLY A 69 1.15 -17.30 -7.01
C GLY A 69 -0.15 -17.91 -6.47
N VAL A 70 -1.31 -17.47 -6.98
CA VAL A 70 -2.63 -17.96 -6.55
C VAL A 70 -3.01 -19.19 -7.34
N GLN A 71 -3.48 -20.23 -6.66
CA GLN A 71 -4.02 -21.41 -7.33
C GLN A 71 -5.35 -21.11 -8.02
N VAL A 72 -5.45 -21.49 -9.28
CA VAL A 72 -6.69 -21.34 -10.05
C VAL A 72 -7.66 -22.42 -9.68
N THR A 73 -8.88 -22.01 -9.35
CA THR A 73 -10.03 -22.86 -9.06
C THR A 73 -11.18 -22.51 -9.99
N GLN A 74 -12.23 -23.34 -10.06
CA GLN A 74 -13.43 -23.00 -10.82
C GLN A 74 -14.10 -21.70 -10.33
N GLN A 75 -13.96 -21.40 -9.04
CA GLN A 75 -14.58 -20.22 -8.42
C GLN A 75 -13.85 -18.92 -8.80
N ASN A 76 -12.53 -18.94 -8.92
CA ASN A 76 -11.74 -17.72 -9.23
C ASN A 76 -11.35 -17.59 -10.70
N TYR A 77 -11.61 -18.62 -11.54
CA TYR A 77 -11.23 -18.60 -12.96
C TYR A 77 -11.83 -17.41 -13.72
N ALA A 78 -13.13 -17.15 -13.50
CA ALA A 78 -13.81 -16.03 -14.15
C ALA A 78 -13.22 -14.66 -13.74
N ALA A 79 -12.79 -14.52 -12.48
CA ALA A 79 -12.14 -13.30 -11.99
C ALA A 79 -10.78 -13.08 -12.67
N PHE A 80 -9.97 -14.14 -12.82
CA PHE A 80 -8.71 -14.07 -13.57
C PHE A 80 -8.93 -13.69 -15.04
N GLN A 81 -9.96 -14.27 -15.67
CA GLN A 81 -10.32 -13.95 -17.05
C GLN A 81 -10.70 -12.48 -17.21
N GLN A 82 -11.55 -11.96 -16.32
CA GLN A 82 -11.96 -10.56 -16.35
C GLN A 82 -10.79 -9.61 -16.09
N GLN A 83 -9.91 -9.97 -15.15
CA GLN A 83 -8.72 -9.17 -14.83
C GLN A 83 -7.75 -9.13 -16.00
N ALA A 84 -7.49 -10.27 -16.65
CA ALA A 84 -6.64 -10.37 -17.82
C ALA A 84 -7.21 -9.54 -18.99
N LEU A 85 -8.52 -9.63 -19.23
CA LEU A 85 -9.16 -8.86 -20.30
C LEU A 85 -9.07 -7.36 -20.03
N ARG A 86 -9.32 -6.92 -18.80
CA ARG A 86 -9.16 -5.51 -18.42
C ARG A 86 -7.74 -5.01 -18.63
N ALA A 87 -6.74 -5.81 -18.22
CA ALA A 87 -5.32 -5.47 -18.41
C ALA A 87 -4.99 -5.30 -19.90
N LEU A 88 -5.40 -6.22 -20.77
CA LEU A 88 -5.19 -6.12 -22.21
C LEU A 88 -5.87 -4.89 -22.83
N ILE A 89 -7.11 -4.58 -22.42
CA ILE A 89 -7.82 -3.38 -22.86
C ILE A 89 -7.01 -2.12 -22.47
N ASP A 90 -6.56 -2.05 -21.21
CA ASP A 90 -5.78 -0.91 -20.72
C ASP A 90 -4.45 -0.76 -21.48
N GLU A 91 -3.75 -1.84 -21.73
CA GLU A 91 -2.50 -1.84 -22.51
C GLU A 91 -2.70 -1.34 -23.93
N HIS A 92 -3.77 -1.79 -24.60
CA HIS A 92 -4.12 -1.28 -25.94
C HIS A 92 -4.40 0.23 -25.93
N LEU A 93 -5.14 0.73 -24.93
CA LEU A 93 -5.42 2.14 -24.78
C LEU A 93 -4.14 2.95 -24.45
N GLN A 94 -3.30 2.44 -23.57
CA GLN A 94 -2.04 3.07 -23.18
C GLN A 94 -1.08 3.19 -24.37
N LEU A 95 -0.93 2.12 -25.15
CA LEU A 95 -0.09 2.10 -26.33
C LEU A 95 -0.63 3.02 -27.44
N ALA A 96 -1.95 3.02 -27.67
CA ALA A 96 -2.57 3.90 -28.66
C ALA A 96 -2.36 5.38 -28.29
N GLU A 97 -2.47 5.71 -26.99
CA GLU A 97 -2.24 7.07 -26.52
C GLU A 97 -0.75 7.45 -26.57
N ALA A 98 0.17 6.53 -26.26
CA ALA A 98 1.60 6.75 -26.41
C ALA A 98 1.98 6.99 -27.87
N ASP A 99 1.43 6.23 -28.81
CA ASP A 99 1.61 6.40 -30.25
C ASP A 99 1.10 7.78 -30.73
N HIS A 100 -0.05 8.24 -30.20
CA HIS A 100 -0.57 9.58 -30.48
C HIS A 100 0.44 10.68 -30.10
N PHE A 101 1.18 10.50 -28.99
CA PHE A 101 2.26 11.39 -28.57
C PHE A 101 3.63 11.06 -29.17
N LYS A 102 3.70 10.09 -30.10
CA LYS A 102 4.94 9.64 -30.76
C LYS A 102 6.02 9.17 -29.78
N LEU A 103 5.60 8.58 -28.68
CA LEU A 103 6.51 7.94 -27.74
C LEU A 103 6.87 6.55 -28.28
N ASN A 104 8.15 6.27 -28.33
CA ASN A 104 8.66 4.98 -28.77
C ASN A 104 9.49 4.35 -27.64
N VAL A 105 9.18 3.09 -27.31
CA VAL A 105 9.93 2.29 -26.36
C VAL A 105 10.82 1.35 -27.15
N SER A 106 12.12 1.39 -26.89
CA SER A 106 13.09 0.54 -27.56
C SER A 106 13.08 -0.88 -27.00
N ASP A 107 13.57 -1.83 -27.78
CA ASP A 107 13.71 -3.20 -27.33
C ASP A 107 14.73 -3.33 -26.18
N GLU A 108 15.74 -2.46 -26.15
CA GLU A 108 16.74 -2.38 -25.10
C GLU A 108 16.12 -1.98 -23.76
N GLU A 109 15.23 -0.97 -23.74
CA GLU A 109 14.51 -0.56 -22.52
C GLU A 109 13.63 -1.71 -21.98
N ILE A 110 12.95 -2.45 -22.88
CA ILE A 110 12.13 -3.60 -22.50
C ILE A 110 13.02 -4.71 -21.92
N ASP A 111 14.15 -4.97 -22.55
CA ASP A 111 15.09 -6.01 -22.12
C ASP A 111 15.74 -5.70 -20.78
N GLU A 112 16.04 -4.43 -20.51
CA GLU A 112 16.56 -3.96 -19.23
C GLU A 112 15.51 -4.15 -18.12
N GLU A 113 14.25 -3.83 -18.38
CA GLU A 113 13.19 -4.00 -17.40
C GLU A 113 12.93 -5.49 -17.10
N ILE A 114 12.96 -6.37 -18.12
CA ILE A 114 12.89 -7.82 -17.89
C ILE A 114 14.06 -8.29 -17.02
N ALA A 115 15.26 -7.78 -17.25
CA ALA A 115 16.44 -8.13 -16.45
C ALA A 115 16.28 -7.66 -14.98
N ASN A 116 15.76 -6.45 -14.76
CA ASN A 116 15.45 -5.92 -13.43
C ASN A 116 14.43 -6.78 -12.69
N MET A 117 13.34 -7.17 -13.37
CA MET A 117 12.32 -8.07 -12.80
C MET A 117 12.91 -9.43 -12.42
N ALA A 118 13.76 -10.00 -13.28
CA ALA A 118 14.44 -11.27 -13.03
C ALA A 118 15.34 -11.18 -11.79
N GLN A 119 16.15 -10.13 -11.67
CA GLN A 119 17.02 -9.89 -10.52
C GLN A 119 16.25 -9.79 -9.20
N GLN A 120 15.09 -9.10 -9.19
CA GLN A 120 14.23 -9.01 -8.01
C GLN A 120 13.73 -10.38 -7.54
N SER A 121 13.60 -11.32 -8.47
CA SER A 121 13.23 -12.72 -8.19
C SER A 121 14.42 -13.66 -7.97
N GLY A 122 15.65 -13.12 -7.96
CA GLY A 122 16.88 -13.91 -7.80
C GLY A 122 17.25 -14.74 -9.05
N LEU A 123 16.70 -14.38 -10.21
CA LEU A 123 16.91 -15.09 -11.49
C LEU A 123 17.72 -14.23 -12.46
N SER A 124 18.32 -14.87 -13.49
CA SER A 124 18.75 -14.16 -14.68
C SER A 124 17.57 -13.95 -15.64
N LYS A 125 17.70 -12.99 -16.58
CA LYS A 125 16.71 -12.77 -17.64
C LYS A 125 16.36 -14.06 -18.38
N ASP A 126 17.39 -14.84 -18.77
CA ASP A 126 17.20 -16.09 -19.53
C ASP A 126 16.48 -17.17 -18.70
N GLN A 127 16.77 -17.23 -17.40
CA GLN A 127 16.07 -18.14 -16.49
C GLN A 127 14.60 -17.77 -16.35
N LEU A 128 14.27 -16.48 -16.16
CA LEU A 128 12.89 -16.01 -16.10
C LEU A 128 12.13 -16.35 -17.40
N LEU A 129 12.68 -16.04 -18.55
CA LEU A 129 12.06 -16.34 -19.84
C LEU A 129 11.89 -17.86 -20.06
N ALA A 130 12.85 -18.67 -19.63
CA ALA A 130 12.75 -20.13 -19.69
C ALA A 130 11.65 -20.68 -18.78
N GLU A 131 11.45 -20.09 -17.60
CA GLU A 131 10.35 -20.47 -16.69
C GLU A 131 8.98 -20.12 -17.29
N LEU A 132 8.83 -18.92 -17.84
CA LEU A 132 7.61 -18.53 -18.55
C LEU A 132 7.30 -19.48 -19.70
N LYS A 133 8.30 -19.84 -20.52
CA LYS A 133 8.13 -20.79 -21.62
C LYS A 133 7.71 -22.18 -21.14
N ARG A 134 8.28 -22.70 -20.03
CA ARG A 134 7.85 -23.97 -19.43
C ARG A 134 6.39 -23.94 -18.98
N ALA A 135 5.91 -22.79 -18.55
CA ALA A 135 4.54 -22.55 -18.16
C ALA A 135 3.58 -22.31 -19.36
N GLY A 136 4.09 -22.35 -20.58
CA GLY A 136 3.31 -22.12 -21.80
C GLY A 136 3.04 -20.64 -22.08
N ILE A 137 3.84 -19.74 -21.53
CA ILE A 137 3.75 -18.29 -21.75
C ILE A 137 4.84 -17.87 -22.73
N GLU A 138 4.45 -17.18 -23.77
CA GLU A 138 5.40 -16.62 -24.73
C GLU A 138 6.08 -15.38 -24.16
N ALA A 139 7.37 -15.24 -24.46
CA ALA A 139 8.15 -14.07 -24.05
C ALA A 139 7.54 -12.75 -24.56
N GLN A 140 6.88 -12.79 -25.71
CA GLN A 140 6.22 -11.63 -26.30
C GLN A 140 5.11 -11.08 -25.41
N THR A 141 4.35 -11.95 -24.73
CA THR A 141 3.28 -11.52 -23.79
C THR A 141 3.83 -10.65 -22.67
N LEU A 142 5.00 -11.00 -22.10
CA LEU A 142 5.65 -10.17 -21.08
C LEU A 142 6.22 -8.89 -21.70
N ARG A 143 6.84 -8.98 -22.89
CA ARG A 143 7.40 -7.81 -23.59
C ARG A 143 6.33 -6.77 -23.93
N ASP A 144 5.16 -7.20 -24.40
CA ASP A 144 4.05 -6.31 -24.73
C ASP A 144 3.52 -5.59 -23.49
N GLN A 145 3.38 -6.29 -22.36
CA GLN A 145 3.03 -5.70 -21.10
C GLN A 145 4.03 -4.62 -20.66
N ILE A 146 5.32 -4.96 -20.63
CA ILE A 146 6.39 -4.05 -20.21
C ILE A 146 6.45 -2.84 -21.14
N LYS A 147 6.30 -3.06 -22.45
CA LYS A 147 6.24 -1.96 -23.43
C LYS A 147 5.12 -0.97 -23.09
N ALA A 148 3.92 -1.48 -22.79
CA ALA A 148 2.79 -0.63 -22.42
C ALA A 148 3.04 0.11 -21.10
N GLU A 149 3.61 -0.55 -20.10
CA GLU A 149 3.95 0.04 -18.82
C GLU A 149 5.00 1.16 -18.95
N ILE A 150 6.08 0.93 -19.70
CA ILE A 150 7.14 1.94 -19.96
C ILE A 150 6.55 3.13 -20.72
N ALA A 151 5.85 2.87 -21.84
CA ALA A 151 5.24 3.90 -22.66
C ALA A 151 4.27 4.77 -21.86
N TRP A 152 3.41 4.13 -21.07
CA TRP A 152 2.47 4.81 -20.20
C TRP A 152 3.16 5.61 -19.10
N GLY A 153 4.19 5.03 -18.47
CA GLY A 153 5.00 5.70 -17.46
C GLY A 153 5.67 6.98 -18.00
N GLN A 154 6.27 6.90 -19.18
CA GLN A 154 6.89 8.05 -19.86
C GLN A 154 5.85 9.13 -20.19
N LEU A 155 4.69 8.74 -20.76
CA LEU A 155 3.60 9.64 -21.10
C LEU A 155 3.08 10.38 -19.86
N VAL A 156 2.72 9.64 -18.81
CA VAL A 156 2.16 10.17 -17.58
C VAL A 156 3.15 11.10 -16.88
N ASN A 157 4.42 10.69 -16.78
CA ASN A 157 5.47 11.54 -16.21
C ASN A 157 5.68 12.82 -17.03
N GLY A 158 5.84 12.72 -18.35
CA GLY A 158 6.03 13.89 -19.21
C GLY A 158 4.88 14.89 -19.13
N ARG A 159 3.64 14.37 -19.13
CA ARG A 159 2.42 15.19 -19.16
C ARG A 159 2.05 15.81 -17.80
N PHE A 160 2.21 15.05 -16.71
CA PHE A 160 1.65 15.42 -15.42
C PHE A 160 2.68 15.85 -14.38
N ARG A 161 3.93 15.42 -14.45
CA ARG A 161 4.96 15.84 -13.49
C ARG A 161 5.11 17.35 -13.35
N PRO A 162 5.09 18.15 -14.44
CA PRO A 162 5.14 19.62 -14.33
C PRO A 162 3.93 20.21 -13.59
N LYS A 163 2.77 19.51 -13.63
CA LYS A 163 1.51 19.93 -13.00
C LYS A 163 1.32 19.34 -11.59
N ALA A 164 2.13 18.35 -11.23
CA ALA A 164 2.02 17.64 -9.96
C ALA A 164 2.83 18.27 -8.83
N ARG A 165 3.15 19.56 -8.92
CA ARG A 165 3.90 20.28 -7.89
C ARG A 165 3.19 20.15 -6.54
N VAL A 166 3.96 19.77 -5.53
CA VAL A 166 3.53 19.73 -4.14
C VAL A 166 3.89 21.04 -3.48
N GLY A 167 2.92 21.68 -2.82
CA GLY A 167 3.16 22.90 -2.07
C GLY A 167 4.02 22.64 -0.84
N LYS A 168 4.82 23.63 -0.44
CA LYS A 168 5.62 23.58 0.79
C LYS A 168 4.77 23.20 1.99
N ASP A 169 3.57 23.78 2.10
CA ASP A 169 2.64 23.51 3.19
C ASP A 169 2.16 22.05 3.25
N GLN A 170 2.02 21.38 2.09
CA GLN A 170 1.66 19.97 2.03
C GLN A 170 2.80 19.08 2.53
N VAL A 171 4.04 19.42 2.19
CA VAL A 171 5.23 18.72 2.71
C VAL A 171 5.35 18.95 4.19
N ASP A 172 5.15 20.19 4.68
CA ASP A 172 5.21 20.55 6.10
C ASP A 172 4.14 19.80 6.91
N ALA A 173 2.92 19.76 6.41
CA ALA A 173 1.82 19.02 7.06
C ALA A 173 2.11 17.52 7.12
N PHE A 174 2.65 16.94 6.05
CA PHE A 174 3.01 15.53 6.02
C PHE A 174 4.17 15.21 6.98
N MET A 175 5.20 16.05 7.01
CA MET A 175 6.33 15.92 7.96
C MET A 175 5.86 16.05 9.41
N THR A 176 4.97 17.01 9.70
CA THR A 176 4.37 17.16 11.03
C THR A 176 3.63 15.89 11.44
N LYS A 177 2.79 15.36 10.55
CA LYS A 177 2.05 14.11 10.80
C LYS A 177 3.01 12.94 11.05
N LEU A 178 4.05 12.79 10.24
CA LEU A 178 5.07 11.74 10.46
C LEU A 178 5.73 11.88 11.83
N THR A 179 6.02 13.12 12.26
CA THR A 179 6.61 13.40 13.56
C THR A 179 5.65 13.06 14.70
N GLU A 180 4.39 13.43 14.58
CA GLU A 180 3.34 13.10 15.56
C GLU A 180 3.11 11.58 15.64
N ASP A 181 3.03 10.93 14.50
CA ASP A 181 2.82 9.48 14.42
C ASP A 181 4.02 8.69 14.94
N SER A 182 5.25 9.20 14.75
CA SER A 182 6.47 8.57 15.28
C SER A 182 6.54 8.57 16.81
N GLN A 183 5.83 9.47 17.47
CA GLN A 183 5.74 9.54 18.92
C GLN A 183 4.71 8.58 19.52
N LYS A 184 3.89 7.96 18.66
CA LYS A 184 2.88 6.99 19.08
C LYS A 184 3.39 5.56 18.83
N PRO A 185 2.93 4.58 19.60
CA PRO A 185 3.17 3.19 19.26
C PRO A 185 2.72 2.87 17.84
N GLN A 186 3.49 2.10 17.12
CA GLN A 186 3.20 1.67 15.75
C GLN A 186 3.40 0.17 15.61
N TYR A 187 2.58 -0.45 14.78
CA TYR A 187 2.53 -1.88 14.58
C TYR A 187 2.64 -2.19 13.08
N LEU A 188 3.71 -2.83 12.65
CA LEU A 188 3.83 -3.33 11.29
C LEU A 188 3.13 -4.68 11.21
N VAL A 189 2.04 -4.75 10.46
CA VAL A 189 1.19 -5.93 10.44
C VAL A 189 0.89 -6.43 9.02
N ALA A 190 0.57 -7.72 8.96
CA ALA A 190 -0.23 -8.27 7.88
C ALA A 190 -1.63 -8.60 8.43
N GLU A 191 -2.66 -8.50 7.59
CA GLU A 191 -4.05 -8.69 7.99
C GLU A 191 -4.82 -9.66 7.07
N ILE A 192 -5.78 -10.34 7.66
CA ILE A 192 -6.83 -11.06 6.95
C ILE A 192 -8.16 -10.54 7.50
N LEU A 193 -9.02 -10.06 6.61
CA LEU A 193 -10.39 -9.64 6.93
C LEU A 193 -11.37 -10.65 6.31
N ILE A 194 -12.29 -11.16 7.10
CA ILE A 194 -13.43 -11.91 6.61
C ILE A 194 -14.67 -11.05 6.81
N ASP A 195 -15.23 -10.63 5.68
CA ASP A 195 -16.42 -9.78 5.63
C ASP A 195 -17.68 -10.64 5.87
N PRO A 196 -18.51 -10.33 6.89
CA PRO A 196 -19.75 -11.06 7.15
C PRO A 196 -20.74 -11.05 5.99
N GLU A 197 -20.80 -9.97 5.20
CA GLU A 197 -21.69 -9.89 4.04
C GLU A 197 -21.29 -10.89 2.95
N VAL A 198 -19.98 -11.11 2.78
CA VAL A 198 -19.44 -12.07 1.81
C VAL A 198 -19.51 -13.51 2.35
N ALA A 199 -19.30 -13.68 3.65
CA ALA A 199 -19.25 -15.00 4.30
C ALA A 199 -20.64 -15.63 4.51
N GLY A 200 -21.74 -14.85 4.38
CA GLY A 200 -23.09 -15.32 4.63
C GLY A 200 -23.62 -15.03 6.03
N GLY A 201 -22.93 -14.21 6.79
CA GLY A 201 -23.32 -13.75 8.11
C GLY A 201 -22.15 -13.72 9.11
N GLN A 202 -22.40 -13.10 10.26
CA GLN A 202 -21.39 -12.92 11.30
C GLN A 202 -20.82 -14.25 11.83
N LYS A 203 -21.69 -15.24 12.05
CA LYS A 203 -21.26 -16.55 12.58
C LYS A 203 -20.39 -17.30 11.58
N GLU A 204 -20.75 -17.23 10.32
CA GLU A 204 -20.02 -17.83 9.20
C GLU A 204 -18.65 -17.18 9.04
N ALA A 205 -18.58 -15.84 9.17
CA ALA A 205 -17.32 -15.09 9.17
C ALA A 205 -16.41 -15.47 10.33
N GLU A 206 -16.94 -15.59 11.54
CA GLU A 206 -16.18 -16.01 12.72
C GLU A 206 -15.68 -17.46 12.58
N ALA A 207 -16.53 -18.37 12.15
CA ALA A 207 -16.16 -19.77 11.90
C ALA A 207 -15.08 -19.90 10.82
N GLY A 208 -15.24 -19.17 9.72
CA GLY A 208 -14.28 -19.10 8.64
C GLY A 208 -12.92 -18.53 9.09
N ALA A 209 -12.93 -17.42 9.82
CA ALA A 209 -11.73 -16.82 10.37
C ALA A 209 -11.01 -17.77 11.36
N GLN A 210 -11.77 -18.48 12.22
CA GLN A 210 -11.19 -19.46 13.15
C GLN A 210 -10.53 -20.62 12.40
N GLN A 211 -11.18 -21.13 11.35
CA GLN A 211 -10.62 -22.21 10.52
C GLN A 211 -9.32 -21.77 9.82
N LEU A 212 -9.29 -20.54 9.27
CA LEU A 212 -8.09 -19.99 8.63
C LEU A 212 -6.96 -19.78 9.65
N PHE A 213 -7.29 -19.27 10.84
CA PHE A 213 -6.33 -19.14 11.94
C PHE A 213 -5.70 -20.49 12.28
N ASP A 214 -6.52 -21.54 12.45
CA ASP A 214 -6.05 -22.89 12.81
C ASP A 214 -5.13 -23.47 11.72
N GLN A 215 -5.44 -23.29 10.43
CA GLN A 215 -4.59 -23.73 9.32
C GLN A 215 -3.24 -23.02 9.30
N ILE A 216 -3.22 -21.70 9.54
CA ILE A 216 -1.98 -20.94 9.60
C ILE A 216 -1.16 -21.33 10.84
N ALA A 217 -1.80 -21.46 12.00
CA ALA A 217 -1.15 -21.82 13.26
C ALA A 217 -0.52 -23.23 13.21
N GLN A 218 -1.12 -24.16 12.45
CA GLN A 218 -0.60 -25.51 12.23
C GLN A 218 0.46 -25.57 11.11
N GLY A 219 0.74 -24.45 10.44
CA GLY A 219 1.71 -24.40 9.34
C GLY A 219 1.23 -25.07 8.05
N VAL A 220 -0.08 -25.34 7.93
CA VAL A 220 -0.68 -25.96 6.73
C VAL A 220 -0.65 -24.98 5.55
N ALA A 221 -0.81 -23.69 5.82
CA ALA A 221 -0.74 -22.64 4.81
C ALA A 221 -0.01 -21.40 5.34
N PRO A 222 0.82 -20.73 4.50
CA PRO A 222 1.43 -19.47 4.87
C PRO A 222 0.38 -18.35 4.99
N PHE A 223 0.57 -17.44 5.95
CA PHE A 223 -0.34 -16.30 6.16
C PHE A 223 -0.63 -15.52 4.89
N GLN A 224 0.43 -15.19 4.11
CA GLN A 224 0.30 -14.41 2.87
C GLN A 224 -0.55 -15.11 1.81
N SER A 225 -0.46 -16.44 1.71
CA SER A 225 -1.26 -17.21 0.76
C SER A 225 -2.73 -17.21 1.15
N VAL A 226 -3.02 -17.38 2.45
CA VAL A 226 -4.38 -17.31 2.99
C VAL A 226 -4.96 -15.90 2.80
N ALA A 227 -4.17 -14.85 3.05
CA ALA A 227 -4.60 -13.47 2.85
C ALA A 227 -4.99 -13.23 1.38
N ARG A 228 -4.15 -13.63 0.42
CA ARG A 228 -4.46 -13.47 -1.02
C ARG A 228 -5.74 -14.18 -1.45
N GLN A 229 -6.03 -15.32 -0.85
CA GLN A 229 -7.11 -16.18 -1.30
C GLN A 229 -8.44 -15.88 -0.60
N PHE A 230 -8.41 -15.51 0.67
CA PHE A 230 -9.61 -15.45 1.50
C PHE A 230 -9.88 -14.08 2.12
N SER A 231 -8.91 -13.17 2.12
CA SER A 231 -9.10 -11.86 2.73
C SER A 231 -9.92 -10.93 1.84
N ASN A 232 -10.88 -10.24 2.45
CA ASN A 232 -11.63 -9.15 1.83
C ASN A 232 -10.96 -7.78 2.04
N ALA A 233 -9.84 -7.72 2.76
CA ALA A 233 -9.10 -6.47 2.98
C ALA A 233 -8.47 -5.96 1.67
N PRO A 234 -8.31 -4.63 1.50
CA PRO A 234 -7.60 -4.05 0.35
C PRO A 234 -6.16 -4.55 0.20
N SER A 235 -5.53 -4.96 1.31
CA SER A 235 -4.18 -5.53 1.38
C SER A 235 -4.09 -6.98 0.87
N ALA A 236 -5.21 -7.65 0.62
CA ALA A 236 -5.26 -9.06 0.25
C ALA A 236 -4.36 -9.42 -0.95
N ALA A 237 -4.39 -8.63 -2.02
CA ALA A 237 -3.56 -8.83 -3.22
C ALA A 237 -2.05 -8.83 -2.91
N ASN A 238 -1.65 -8.07 -1.87
CA ASN A 238 -0.26 -7.99 -1.40
C ASN A 238 0.04 -8.97 -0.26
N GLY A 239 -0.73 -10.06 -0.13
CA GLY A 239 -0.55 -11.05 0.93
C GLY A 239 -0.92 -10.54 2.31
N GLY A 240 -1.84 -9.59 2.37
CA GLY A 240 -2.33 -8.99 3.60
C GLY A 240 -1.43 -7.88 4.17
N ASP A 241 -0.41 -7.40 3.45
CA ASP A 241 0.47 -6.34 3.96
C ASP A 241 -0.30 -5.03 4.16
N ALA A 242 -0.69 -4.75 5.40
CA ALA A 242 -1.38 -3.53 5.80
C ALA A 242 -0.41 -2.38 6.14
N GLY A 243 0.90 -2.66 6.21
CA GLY A 243 1.91 -1.67 6.57
C GLY A 243 1.89 -1.31 8.05
N TRP A 244 2.30 -0.06 8.35
CA TRP A 244 2.35 0.47 9.72
C TRP A 244 0.99 1.02 10.15
N LEU A 245 0.42 0.43 11.20
CA LEU A 245 -0.75 0.95 11.90
C LEU A 245 -0.31 1.81 13.08
N VAL A 246 -0.87 3.02 13.22
CA VAL A 246 -0.51 3.97 14.26
C VAL A 246 -1.53 3.90 15.40
N SER A 247 -1.06 3.80 16.64
CA SER A 247 -1.90 3.85 17.85
C SER A 247 -2.84 5.05 17.84
N GLY A 248 -4.10 4.82 18.21
CA GLY A 248 -5.17 5.84 18.20
C GLY A 248 -5.84 6.05 16.83
N THR A 249 -5.40 5.35 15.76
CA THR A 249 -6.10 5.32 14.46
C THR A 249 -6.69 3.96 14.14
N ILE A 250 -6.53 2.99 15.03
CA ILE A 250 -6.92 1.58 14.90
C ILE A 250 -8.17 1.34 15.75
N ASP A 251 -9.01 0.39 15.35
CA ASP A 251 -10.11 -0.08 16.21
C ASP A 251 -9.57 -0.41 17.62
N PRO A 252 -10.18 0.10 18.70
CA PRO A 252 -9.68 -0.10 20.07
C PRO A 252 -9.54 -1.57 20.48
N LYS A 253 -10.36 -2.47 19.94
CA LYS A 253 -10.26 -3.92 20.21
C LYS A 253 -8.99 -4.50 19.60
N ILE A 254 -8.70 -4.12 18.34
CA ILE A 254 -7.48 -4.53 17.62
C ILE A 254 -6.26 -3.94 18.33
N GLU A 255 -6.27 -2.64 18.65
CA GLU A 255 -5.17 -1.96 19.31
C GLU A 255 -4.81 -2.60 20.65
N THR A 256 -5.83 -2.94 21.45
CA THR A 256 -5.64 -3.60 22.76
C THR A 256 -4.89 -4.93 22.61
N VAL A 257 -5.23 -5.72 21.59
CA VAL A 257 -4.58 -7.00 21.34
C VAL A 257 -3.13 -6.78 20.85
N LEU A 258 -2.93 -5.93 19.83
CA LEU A 258 -1.60 -5.66 19.25
C LEU A 258 -0.63 -5.09 20.31
N LYS A 259 -1.11 -4.25 21.22
CA LYS A 259 -0.31 -3.70 22.30
C LYS A 259 0.30 -4.78 23.21
N GLY A 260 -0.41 -5.87 23.44
CA GLY A 260 0.05 -7.00 24.27
C GLY A 260 0.92 -8.03 23.53
N MET A 261 1.05 -7.91 22.20
CA MET A 261 1.75 -8.89 21.38
C MET A 261 3.23 -8.59 21.22
N ASN A 262 4.01 -9.65 20.93
CA ASN A 262 5.39 -9.55 20.46
C ASN A 262 5.47 -9.78 18.94
N PRO A 263 6.47 -9.20 18.25
CA PRO A 263 6.74 -9.52 16.85
C PRO A 263 6.83 -11.02 16.59
N GLY A 264 6.29 -11.46 15.46
CA GLY A 264 6.21 -12.89 15.11
C GLY A 264 4.95 -13.59 15.58
N GLN A 265 4.09 -12.93 16.33
CA GLN A 265 2.83 -13.51 16.82
C GLN A 265 1.65 -13.18 15.89
N MET A 266 0.66 -14.07 15.88
CA MET A 266 -0.60 -13.92 15.18
C MET A 266 -1.75 -13.80 16.20
N THR A 267 -2.72 -12.90 15.92
CA THR A 267 -3.91 -12.77 16.75
C THR A 267 -4.84 -13.96 16.54
N ARG A 268 -5.65 -14.28 17.53
CA ARG A 268 -6.90 -14.99 17.28
C ARG A 268 -7.84 -14.09 16.48
N PRO A 269 -8.91 -14.65 15.86
CA PRO A 269 -9.92 -13.80 15.20
C PRO A 269 -10.46 -12.73 16.14
N ILE A 270 -10.47 -11.48 15.68
CA ILE A 270 -10.96 -10.29 16.39
C ILE A 270 -12.22 -9.81 15.69
N VAL A 271 -13.32 -9.81 16.39
CA VAL A 271 -14.61 -9.33 15.87
C VAL A 271 -14.71 -7.82 16.03
N THR A 272 -14.89 -7.12 14.92
CA THR A 272 -15.14 -5.68 14.83
C THR A 272 -16.47 -5.39 14.11
N ASP A 273 -16.83 -4.14 13.99
CA ASP A 273 -18.03 -3.71 13.25
C ASP A 273 -17.84 -3.86 11.72
N GLU A 274 -16.59 -3.89 11.24
CA GLU A 274 -16.25 -4.05 9.82
C GLU A 274 -16.14 -5.52 9.39
N GLY A 275 -15.97 -6.44 10.35
CA GLY A 275 -15.82 -7.86 10.10
C GLY A 275 -14.88 -8.55 11.08
N VAL A 276 -14.37 -9.72 10.70
CA VAL A 276 -13.51 -10.53 11.55
C VAL A 276 -12.08 -10.48 11.03
N TYR A 277 -11.18 -9.94 11.84
CA TYR A 277 -9.79 -9.76 11.51
C TYR A 277 -8.87 -10.79 12.15
N ILE A 278 -7.82 -11.19 11.43
CA ILE A 278 -6.65 -11.90 11.94
C ILE A 278 -5.42 -11.05 11.58
N TYR A 279 -4.62 -10.67 12.56
CA TYR A 279 -3.39 -9.91 12.34
C TYR A 279 -2.16 -10.77 12.62
N TYR A 280 -1.12 -10.58 11.81
CA TYR A 280 0.22 -11.07 12.08
C TYR A 280 1.12 -9.87 12.34
N LEU A 281 1.63 -9.74 13.56
CA LEU A 281 2.51 -8.65 13.97
C LEU A 281 3.94 -8.95 13.52
N ARG A 282 4.47 -8.16 12.59
CA ARG A 282 5.83 -8.31 12.07
C ARG A 282 6.84 -7.50 12.88
N GLU A 283 6.48 -6.26 13.23
CA GLU A 283 7.34 -5.35 13.99
C GLU A 283 6.48 -4.44 14.87
N LYS A 284 7.06 -3.96 15.97
CA LYS A 284 6.43 -3.01 16.89
C LYS A 284 7.41 -1.92 17.24
N LYS A 285 6.96 -0.66 17.17
CA LYS A 285 7.70 0.53 17.62
C LYS A 285 6.95 1.16 18.79
N GLU A 286 7.64 1.41 19.90
CA GLU A 286 7.03 1.92 21.14
C GLU A 286 6.69 3.42 21.11
N GLY A 287 6.95 4.11 20.00
CA GLY A 287 6.59 5.52 19.86
C GLY A 287 7.44 6.50 20.67
N LYS A 288 8.59 6.07 21.17
CA LYS A 288 9.56 6.93 21.85
C LYS A 288 10.67 7.37 20.90
N ALA A 289 10.29 7.72 19.70
CA ALA A 289 11.28 8.11 18.75
C ALA A 289 11.78 9.53 19.09
N ASP A 290 13.05 9.65 19.46
CA ASP A 290 13.73 10.91 19.69
C ASP A 290 13.74 11.75 18.40
N ALA A 291 13.03 12.87 18.41
CA ALA A 291 13.09 13.80 17.30
C ALA A 291 14.52 14.32 17.13
N LYS A 292 15.13 14.08 15.98
CA LYS A 292 16.40 14.73 15.63
C LYS A 292 16.08 16.13 15.12
N VAL A 293 16.78 17.11 15.65
CA VAL A 293 16.67 18.52 15.25
C VAL A 293 17.98 18.96 14.63
N ARG A 294 17.92 19.61 13.47
CA ARG A 294 19.09 20.31 12.92
C ARG A 294 19.16 21.67 13.54
N LEU A 295 20.29 21.95 14.17
CA LEU A 295 20.45 23.15 14.98
C LEU A 295 21.60 24.01 14.42
N LYS A 296 21.40 25.32 14.46
CA LYS A 296 22.50 26.31 14.38
C LYS A 296 22.50 27.13 15.65
N GLN A 297 23.68 27.51 16.08
CA GLN A 297 23.88 28.30 17.29
C GLN A 297 24.55 29.64 16.95
N ALA A 298 23.98 30.72 17.45
CA ALA A 298 24.68 32.01 17.54
C ALA A 298 25.10 32.23 18.98
N ALA A 299 26.37 32.54 19.23
CA ALA A 299 26.92 32.63 20.60
C ALA A 299 27.84 33.83 20.78
N VAL A 300 27.86 34.34 22.02
CA VAL A 300 28.76 35.40 22.50
C VAL A 300 29.50 34.94 23.76
N PRO A 301 30.76 35.38 24.00
CA PRO A 301 31.49 35.03 25.22
C PRO A 301 30.81 35.55 26.47
N LEU A 302 30.92 34.82 27.60
CA LEU A 302 30.40 35.25 28.91
C LEU A 302 31.00 36.53 29.42
N THR A 303 32.27 36.77 29.03
CA THR A 303 33.08 37.95 29.50
C THR A 303 32.57 39.30 29.00
N GLY A 304 31.67 39.27 27.99
CA GLY A 304 31.13 40.51 27.39
C GLY A 304 29.97 41.17 28.17
N GLY A 305 29.44 40.54 29.25
CA GLY A 305 28.39 41.09 30.08
C GLY A 305 27.16 41.56 29.28
N ASP A 306 26.56 42.72 29.70
CA ASP A 306 25.39 43.29 29.05
C ASP A 306 25.63 43.71 27.60
N SER A 307 26.87 44.03 27.22
CA SER A 307 27.12 44.39 25.83
C SER A 307 27.03 43.18 24.91
N ALA A 308 27.48 42.00 25.34
CA ALA A 308 27.39 40.76 24.63
C ALA A 308 25.93 40.33 24.46
N MET A 309 25.10 40.47 25.52
CA MET A 309 23.66 40.24 25.50
C MET A 309 22.95 41.11 24.44
N ARG A 310 23.25 42.43 24.43
CA ARG A 310 22.72 43.34 23.43
C ARG A 310 23.14 43.00 22.01
N ALA A 311 24.42 42.62 21.82
CA ALA A 311 24.94 42.19 20.52
C ALA A 311 24.22 40.95 20.02
N LEU A 312 23.99 39.94 20.89
CA LEU A 312 23.29 38.71 20.54
C LEU A 312 21.80 38.98 20.25
N ALA A 313 21.13 39.85 21.03
CA ALA A 313 19.74 40.24 20.78
C ALA A 313 19.58 40.97 19.44
N SER A 314 20.49 41.92 19.14
CA SER A 314 20.50 42.63 17.86
C SER A 314 20.77 41.68 16.67
N PHE A 315 21.68 40.72 16.87
CA PHE A 315 21.99 39.67 15.89
C PHE A 315 20.74 38.79 15.62
N ARG A 316 20.05 38.32 16.66
CA ARG A 316 18.81 37.57 16.55
C ARG A 316 17.72 38.35 15.82
N ALA A 317 17.56 39.63 16.11
CA ALA A 317 16.56 40.49 15.42
C ALA A 317 16.90 40.68 13.95
N LYS A 318 18.20 40.77 13.58
CA LYS A 318 18.63 40.84 12.18
C LYS A 318 18.47 39.52 11.42
N TYR A 319 18.69 38.39 12.10
CA TYR A 319 18.61 37.04 11.54
C TYR A 319 17.55 36.22 12.31
N PRO A 320 16.26 36.44 12.10
CA PRO A 320 15.21 35.83 12.93
C PRO A 320 14.97 34.34 12.63
N THR A 321 15.44 33.84 11.50
CA THR A 321 15.22 32.44 11.06
C THR A 321 16.54 31.74 10.71
N CYS A 322 16.50 30.41 10.68
CA CYS A 322 17.65 29.61 10.25
C CYS A 322 18.08 29.90 8.80
N ASP A 323 17.12 30.14 7.90
CA ASP A 323 17.41 30.48 6.50
C ASP A 323 18.17 31.81 6.40
N ALA A 324 17.82 32.76 7.27
CA ALA A 324 18.55 34.03 7.34
C ALA A 324 20.03 33.85 7.76
N LEU A 325 20.35 32.76 8.49
CA LEU A 325 21.72 32.41 8.90
C LEU A 325 22.51 31.60 7.86
N ASN A 326 21.97 31.31 6.68
CA ASN A 326 22.50 30.25 5.80
C ASN A 326 23.97 30.44 5.40
N ASN A 327 24.46 31.69 5.33
CA ASN A 327 25.85 31.98 4.96
C ASN A 327 26.60 32.84 6.01
N GLU A 328 25.98 33.09 7.16
CA GLU A 328 26.56 33.92 8.19
C GLU A 328 27.54 33.12 9.09
N LYS A 329 28.75 33.59 9.18
CA LYS A 329 29.78 33.04 10.08
C LYS A 329 29.91 33.82 11.39
N GLY A 330 29.15 34.90 11.52
CA GLY A 330 29.21 35.85 12.63
C GLY A 330 29.87 37.16 12.24
N ASN A 331 29.99 38.10 13.19
CA ASN A 331 30.47 39.47 12.95
C ASN A 331 31.64 39.87 13.87
N GLY A 332 32.42 38.90 14.34
CA GLY A 332 33.51 39.14 15.28
C GLY A 332 33.10 39.23 16.77
N GLN A 333 31.89 39.67 17.07
CA GLN A 333 31.32 39.66 18.43
C GLN A 333 30.43 38.44 18.64
N VAL A 334 29.68 38.03 17.60
CA VAL A 334 28.78 36.87 17.60
C VAL A 334 29.39 35.81 16.68
N SER A 335 29.59 34.62 17.19
CA SER A 335 30.00 33.46 16.41
C SER A 335 28.76 32.62 16.03
N VAL A 336 28.76 32.05 14.80
CA VAL A 336 27.69 31.13 14.33
C VAL A 336 28.29 29.77 14.05
N ALA A 337 27.67 28.71 14.59
CA ALA A 337 28.06 27.32 14.37
C ALA A 337 26.86 26.49 13.88
N ASP A 338 27.10 25.64 12.89
CA ASP A 338 26.17 24.58 12.52
C ASP A 338 26.43 23.36 13.41
N LEU A 339 25.47 22.97 14.22
CA LEU A 339 25.58 21.85 15.15
C LEU A 339 25.14 20.52 14.51
N GLY A 340 24.63 20.57 13.26
CA GLY A 340 24.10 19.39 12.57
C GLY A 340 22.82 18.85 13.18
N PHE A 341 22.53 17.58 12.89
CA PHE A 341 21.39 16.87 13.47
C PHE A 341 21.77 16.26 14.82
N THR A 342 20.95 16.52 15.84
CA THR A 342 21.12 16.00 17.20
C THR A 342 19.77 15.51 17.72
N ALA A 343 19.73 14.35 18.40
CA ALA A 343 18.52 13.91 19.07
C ALA A 343 18.20 14.84 20.27
N LEU A 344 16.94 15.12 20.51
CA LEU A 344 16.55 15.97 21.65
C LEU A 344 16.94 15.34 22.98
N SER A 345 16.99 14.01 23.09
CA SER A 345 17.46 13.27 24.26
C SER A 345 18.96 13.45 24.53
N ASP A 346 19.76 13.71 23.49
CA ASP A 346 21.20 13.90 23.61
C ASP A 346 21.57 15.32 24.12
N LEU A 347 20.56 16.22 24.12
CA LEU A 347 20.75 17.57 24.60
C LEU A 347 20.59 17.61 26.11
N LYS A 348 21.26 18.62 26.74
CA LYS A 348 20.99 18.93 28.15
C LYS A 348 19.53 19.25 28.33
N PRO A 349 18.88 18.86 29.47
CA PRO A 349 17.46 19.03 29.72
C PRO A 349 16.94 20.46 29.48
N GLU A 350 17.74 21.47 29.82
CA GLU A 350 17.40 22.86 29.61
C GLU A 350 17.26 23.26 28.14
N TYR A 351 18.12 22.69 27.25
CA TYR A 351 18.03 22.91 25.80
C TYR A 351 16.91 22.08 25.19
N ALA A 352 16.78 20.83 25.60
CA ALA A 352 15.69 19.97 25.11
C ALA A 352 14.32 20.59 25.39
N SER A 353 14.10 21.09 26.64
CA SER A 353 12.85 21.74 27.03
C SER A 353 12.59 23.05 26.27
N ALA A 354 13.63 23.84 25.98
CA ALA A 354 13.50 25.09 25.24
C ALA A 354 13.25 24.87 23.74
N LEU A 355 13.80 23.78 23.14
CA LEU A 355 13.70 23.48 21.72
C LEU A 355 12.45 22.67 21.37
N GLN A 356 11.92 21.86 22.30
CA GLN A 356 10.78 20.99 22.06
C GLN A 356 9.53 21.72 21.49
N PRO A 357 9.10 22.89 22.03
CA PRO A 357 7.91 23.61 21.55
C PRO A 357 8.17 24.39 20.25
N LEU A 358 9.44 24.61 19.86
CA LEU A 358 9.77 25.45 18.71
C LEU A 358 9.49 24.75 17.39
N LYS A 359 9.00 25.53 16.42
CA LYS A 359 8.83 25.10 15.02
C LYS A 359 10.10 25.34 14.22
N VAL A 360 10.24 24.67 13.07
CA VAL A 360 11.30 24.94 12.09
C VAL A 360 11.31 26.42 11.73
N GLY A 361 12.47 27.03 11.73
CA GLY A 361 12.68 28.47 11.51
C GLY A 361 12.62 29.32 12.78
N GLN A 362 12.24 28.80 13.93
CA GLN A 362 12.22 29.52 15.20
C GLN A 362 13.53 29.35 15.96
N SER A 363 13.79 30.25 16.93
CA SER A 363 14.95 30.22 17.81
C SER A 363 14.56 30.33 19.28
N THR A 364 15.44 29.82 20.15
CA THR A 364 15.30 30.00 21.60
C THR A 364 15.45 31.46 22.00
N GLU A 365 14.99 31.81 23.20
CA GLU A 365 15.49 32.98 23.90
C GLU A 365 17.01 32.79 24.21
N PRO A 366 17.74 33.89 24.51
CA PRO A 366 19.15 33.79 24.94
C PRO A 366 19.30 32.87 26.15
N MET A 367 20.14 31.84 25.99
CA MET A 367 20.42 30.85 27.03
C MET A 367 21.90 30.99 27.46
N LYS A 368 22.16 30.84 28.74
CA LYS A 368 23.49 30.91 29.30
C LYS A 368 23.98 29.51 29.67
N ASN A 369 25.17 29.16 29.22
CA ASN A 369 25.87 27.97 29.67
C ASN A 369 27.24 28.32 30.31
N THR A 370 28.08 27.35 30.61
CA THR A 370 29.35 27.53 31.26
C THR A 370 30.40 28.27 30.40
N MET A 371 30.21 28.35 29.09
CA MET A 371 31.20 28.89 28.13
C MET A 371 30.70 30.17 27.45
N ASN A 372 29.42 30.28 27.17
CA ASN A 372 28.86 31.38 26.37
C ASN A 372 27.39 31.67 26.71
N ILE A 373 26.87 32.75 26.13
CA ILE A 373 25.47 33.05 26.03
C ILE A 373 25.08 32.77 24.55
N ASN A 374 24.05 32.01 24.31
CA ASN A 374 23.69 31.57 22.97
C ASN A 374 22.19 31.61 22.69
N VAL A 375 21.87 31.66 21.40
CA VAL A 375 20.55 31.46 20.84
C VAL A 375 20.67 30.27 19.89
N VAL A 376 19.75 29.30 20.01
CA VAL A 376 19.74 28.09 19.18
C VAL A 376 18.56 28.15 18.23
N TYR A 377 18.80 27.99 16.95
CA TYR A 377 17.82 27.99 15.86
C TYR A 377 17.49 26.57 15.48
N VAL A 378 16.21 26.28 15.32
CA VAL A 378 15.71 25.03 14.76
C VAL A 378 15.66 25.18 13.25
N CYS A 379 16.60 24.54 12.54
CA CYS A 379 16.72 24.61 11.09
C CYS A 379 15.91 23.53 10.37
N ASP A 380 15.79 22.38 11.02
CA ASP A 380 14.98 21.25 10.53
C ASP A 380 14.56 20.39 11.74
N LYS A 381 13.41 19.72 11.61
CA LYS A 381 12.96 18.69 12.54
C LYS A 381 12.67 17.44 11.75
N THR A 382 13.45 16.41 11.97
CA THR A 382 13.10 15.09 11.47
C THR A 382 12.29 14.35 12.53
N ALA A 383 11.24 13.67 12.11
CA ALA A 383 10.61 12.68 12.96
C ALA A 383 11.69 11.65 13.35
N ALA A 384 11.64 11.20 14.57
CA ALA A 384 12.67 10.36 15.13
C ALA A 384 12.74 8.98 14.49
N GLY A 385 13.95 8.49 14.36
CA GLY A 385 14.35 7.20 13.79
C GLY A 385 15.16 7.38 12.50
N ASP A 386 16.09 6.49 12.28
CA ASP A 386 16.91 6.46 11.06
C ASP A 386 16.09 6.19 9.79
N ASP A 387 14.81 5.78 9.96
CA ASP A 387 13.87 5.43 8.88
C ASP A 387 12.98 6.58 8.43
N VAL A 388 13.12 7.79 8.99
CA VAL A 388 12.26 8.91 8.59
C VAL A 388 12.78 9.54 7.31
N PRO A 389 11.95 9.59 6.28
CA PRO A 389 12.35 10.15 5.00
C PRO A 389 12.69 11.63 5.12
N SER A 390 13.70 12.06 4.36
CA SER A 390 14.04 13.48 4.26
C SER A 390 12.90 14.28 3.62
N ARG A 391 12.93 15.60 3.80
CA ARG A 391 11.95 16.49 3.19
C ARG A 391 11.85 16.32 1.67
N GLU A 392 12.99 16.18 1.00
CA GLU A 392 13.07 15.94 -0.44
C GLU A 392 12.45 14.60 -0.83
N GLN A 393 12.68 13.55 -0.04
CA GLN A 393 12.08 12.23 -0.25
C GLN A 393 10.56 12.29 -0.09
N VAL A 394 10.07 13.04 0.90
CA VAL A 394 8.62 13.26 1.11
C VAL A 394 8.03 14.02 -0.08
N GLU A 395 8.67 15.11 -0.52
CA GLU A 395 8.21 15.88 -1.69
C GLU A 395 8.17 15.02 -2.94
N GLN A 396 9.22 14.24 -3.19
CA GLN A 396 9.27 13.29 -4.32
C GLN A 396 8.15 12.26 -4.24
N ARG A 397 7.94 11.66 -3.07
CA ARG A 397 6.86 10.68 -2.84
C ARG A 397 5.48 11.26 -3.09
N LEU A 398 5.19 12.43 -2.53
CA LEU A 398 3.91 13.11 -2.72
C LEU A 398 3.71 13.51 -4.19
N THR A 399 4.77 13.96 -4.86
CA THR A 399 4.74 14.27 -6.30
C THR A 399 4.44 13.01 -7.12
N GLN A 400 5.10 11.90 -6.85
CA GLN A 400 4.85 10.61 -7.51
C GLN A 400 3.41 10.13 -7.29
N GLN A 401 2.91 10.21 -6.05
CA GLN A 401 1.52 9.87 -5.76
C GLN A 401 0.52 10.71 -6.56
N LYS A 402 0.78 12.02 -6.66
CA LYS A 402 -0.05 12.94 -7.44
C LYS A 402 -0.01 12.65 -8.94
N VAL A 403 1.18 12.36 -9.48
CA VAL A 403 1.36 11.91 -10.86
C VAL A 403 0.61 10.62 -11.14
N ALA A 404 0.76 9.62 -10.26
CA ALA A 404 0.05 8.35 -10.40
C ALA A 404 -1.48 8.49 -10.34
N MET A 405 -1.99 9.36 -9.44
CA MET A 405 -3.42 9.68 -9.36
C MET A 405 -3.92 10.32 -10.67
N LEU A 406 -3.18 11.28 -11.21
CA LEU A 406 -3.51 11.94 -12.48
C LEU A 406 -3.46 10.95 -13.65
N GLY A 407 -2.47 10.04 -13.66
CA GLY A 407 -2.37 8.98 -14.66
C GLY A 407 -3.56 8.01 -14.62
N ARG A 408 -3.97 7.57 -13.42
CA ARG A 408 -5.17 6.71 -13.27
C ARG A 408 -6.45 7.41 -13.74
N ARG A 409 -6.61 8.69 -13.41
CA ARG A 409 -7.74 9.48 -13.89
C ARG A 409 -7.71 9.59 -15.42
N TYR A 410 -6.55 9.87 -15.98
CA TYR A 410 -6.38 10.02 -17.43
C TYR A 410 -6.68 8.70 -18.17
N LEU A 411 -6.21 7.55 -17.68
CA LEU A 411 -6.55 6.25 -18.27
C LEU A 411 -8.06 5.98 -18.23
N ARG A 412 -8.73 6.33 -17.16
CA ARG A 412 -10.19 6.22 -17.05
C ARG A 412 -10.88 7.10 -18.09
N ASP A 413 -10.46 8.37 -18.21
CA ASP A 413 -11.04 9.30 -19.19
C ASP A 413 -10.84 8.79 -20.64
N ILE A 414 -9.68 8.19 -20.96
CA ILE A 414 -9.40 7.53 -22.25
C ILE A 414 -10.32 6.33 -22.46
N ARG A 415 -10.49 5.50 -21.43
CA ARG A 415 -11.36 4.32 -21.50
C ARG A 415 -12.83 4.69 -21.73
N ASP A 416 -13.31 5.73 -21.04
CA ASP A 416 -14.67 6.25 -21.18
C ASP A 416 -14.95 6.83 -22.59
N GLY A 417 -13.91 7.35 -23.26
CA GLY A 417 -13.97 7.82 -24.63
C GLY A 417 -13.73 6.77 -25.71
N ALA A 418 -13.31 5.56 -25.35
CA ALA A 418 -12.97 4.50 -26.30
C ALA A 418 -14.20 3.62 -26.65
N THR A 419 -14.20 3.10 -27.89
CA THR A 419 -15.16 2.04 -28.28
C THR A 419 -14.62 0.69 -27.84
N ILE A 420 -15.27 0.06 -26.86
CA ILE A 420 -14.89 -1.25 -26.33
C ILE A 420 -16.05 -2.22 -26.51
N GLU A 421 -15.89 -3.21 -27.37
CA GLU A 421 -16.87 -4.26 -27.63
C GLU A 421 -16.33 -5.60 -27.11
N SER A 422 -16.96 -6.17 -26.09
CA SER A 422 -16.63 -7.53 -25.58
C SER A 422 -17.56 -8.57 -26.22
N ARG A 423 -17.01 -9.73 -26.58
CA ARG A 423 -17.74 -10.82 -27.26
C ARG A 423 -17.71 -12.12 -26.46
#